data_f51e6bf0ea156128d10e465cb8a53958
#
_entry.id   f51e6bf0ea156128d10e465cb8a53958
#
_cell.length_a   1.000
_cell.length_b   1.000
_cell.length_c   1.000
_cell.angle_alpha   90.00
_cell.angle_beta   90.00
_cell.angle_gamma   90.00
#
_symmetry.space_group_name_H-M   'P 1'
#
loop_
_entity.id
_entity.type
_entity.pdbx_description
1 polymer ?
#
loop_
_entity_poly.entity_id
_entity_poly.type
_entity_poly.pdbx_seq_one_letter_code
_entity_poly.pdbx_strand_id
1 'polypeptide(L)'
;NNRFLLYVAFSLVLFMVWQQWKIEQNPLPTASKISETQNNPETFVDMPDEAIRDESSETTKNTKERLYLDENKKKGENILLSNNAIEITIDTVGGTIKRSKLLNYFESTDENSLNINLLDYEKEYYVAQSGLLHDKNSLKENKNKLAPNHHDVYEIVNKKNNAVTLEWKSKNGKITVLKRIYLNNTGYQINIENTVINSSNKAWAGRQYRQIRRESDGEGRSWVTPTFTGAAYYDGTYNKVSYGDISETRPKFTALSGWVAMMEHYF
;
A
#
# COMPACT_ATOMS: atom_id res chain seq x y z
N ASN A 1 -25.16 -50.02 1.47
CA ASN A 1 -25.15 -50.03 -0.02
C ASN A 1 -23.86 -49.36 -0.55
N ASN A 2 -22.77 -50.16 -0.55
CA ASN A 2 -21.45 -49.65 -0.99
C ASN A 2 -21.45 -49.19 -2.46
N ARG A 3 -22.35 -49.75 -3.29
CA ARG A 3 -22.50 -49.35 -4.70
C ARG A 3 -23.02 -47.92 -4.87
N PHE A 4 -23.96 -47.50 -4.01
CA PHE A 4 -24.47 -46.12 -4.02
C PHE A 4 -23.39 -45.11 -3.68
N LEU A 5 -22.55 -45.41 -2.66
CA LEU A 5 -21.45 -44.58 -2.24
C LEU A 5 -20.39 -44.40 -3.34
N LEU A 6 -20.19 -45.47 -4.15
CA LEU A 6 -19.27 -45.45 -5.28
C LEU A 6 -19.79 -44.58 -6.44
N TYR A 7 -21.09 -44.57 -6.72
CA TYR A 7 -21.69 -43.66 -7.70
C TYR A 7 -21.62 -42.20 -7.27
N VAL A 8 -21.84 -41.90 -6.01
CA VAL A 8 -21.71 -40.54 -5.46
C VAL A 8 -20.24 -40.04 -5.57
N ALA A 9 -19.28 -40.90 -5.19
CA ALA A 9 -17.87 -40.56 -5.32
C ALA A 9 -17.44 -40.30 -6.77
N PHE A 10 -17.92 -41.16 -7.70
CA PHE A 10 -17.64 -41.02 -9.11
C PHE A 10 -18.26 -39.75 -9.72
N SER A 11 -19.50 -39.41 -9.35
CA SER A 11 -20.15 -38.17 -9.81
C SER A 11 -19.44 -36.93 -9.29
N LEU A 12 -18.88 -36.96 -8.06
CA LEU A 12 -18.08 -35.86 -7.48
C LEU A 12 -16.78 -35.67 -8.25
N VAL A 13 -16.10 -36.76 -8.60
CA VAL A 13 -14.86 -36.67 -9.41
C VAL A 13 -15.16 -36.14 -10.80
N LEU A 14 -16.23 -36.59 -11.46
CA LEU A 14 -16.65 -36.06 -12.77
C LEU A 14 -17.00 -34.57 -12.69
N PHE A 15 -17.64 -34.13 -11.62
CA PHE A 15 -17.96 -32.72 -11.41
C PHE A 15 -16.70 -31.89 -11.23
N MET A 16 -15.69 -32.36 -10.48
CA MET A 16 -14.40 -31.68 -10.33
C MET A 16 -13.65 -31.58 -11.67
N VAL A 17 -13.62 -32.66 -12.46
CA VAL A 17 -12.98 -32.65 -13.78
C VAL A 17 -13.70 -31.68 -14.72
N TRP A 18 -15.04 -31.64 -14.68
CA TRP A 18 -15.82 -30.70 -15.47
C TRP A 18 -15.61 -29.25 -15.07
N GLN A 19 -15.48 -28.95 -13.77
CA GLN A 19 -15.12 -27.61 -13.31
C GLN A 19 -13.72 -27.16 -13.78
N GLN A 20 -12.74 -28.10 -13.68
CA GLN A 20 -11.37 -27.81 -14.15
C GLN A 20 -11.36 -27.54 -15.66
N TRP A 21 -12.09 -28.32 -16.43
CA TRP A 21 -12.21 -28.14 -17.87
C TRP A 21 -12.91 -26.84 -18.27
N LYS A 22 -13.92 -26.37 -17.51
CA LYS A 22 -14.55 -25.06 -17.71
C LYS A 22 -13.61 -23.91 -17.45
N ILE A 23 -12.73 -24.02 -16.46
CA ILE A 23 -11.72 -23.00 -16.15
C ILE A 23 -10.70 -22.92 -17.29
N GLU A 24 -10.34 -24.06 -17.86
CA GLU A 24 -9.36 -24.14 -18.96
C GLU A 24 -9.94 -23.65 -20.31
N GLN A 25 -11.24 -23.78 -20.52
CA GLN A 25 -11.91 -23.30 -21.75
C GLN A 25 -12.33 -21.83 -21.74
N ASN A 26 -12.34 -21.18 -20.59
CA ASN A 26 -12.48 -19.74 -20.48
C ASN A 26 -11.15 -19.14 -19.94
N PRO A 27 -10.09 -19.09 -20.76
CA PRO A 27 -8.93 -18.30 -20.38
C PRO A 27 -9.41 -16.86 -20.25
N LEU A 28 -9.20 -16.28 -19.07
CA LEU A 28 -9.33 -14.83 -18.87
C LEU A 28 -8.65 -14.14 -20.06
N PRO A 29 -9.21 -13.05 -20.61
CA PRO A 29 -8.69 -12.43 -21.81
C PRO A 29 -7.20 -12.19 -21.64
N THR A 30 -6.41 -12.89 -22.44
CA THR A 30 -4.96 -12.72 -22.54
C THR A 30 -4.74 -11.27 -22.87
N ALA A 31 -4.21 -10.50 -21.93
CA ALA A 31 -3.88 -9.09 -22.12
C ALA A 31 -3.05 -8.99 -23.39
N SER A 32 -3.59 -8.28 -24.38
CA SER A 32 -2.90 -7.97 -25.62
C SER A 32 -1.51 -7.49 -25.27
N LYS A 33 -0.46 -8.10 -25.84
CA LYS A 33 0.90 -7.60 -25.78
C LYS A 33 0.92 -6.16 -26.30
N ILE A 34 0.75 -5.23 -25.37
CA ILE A 34 1.07 -3.83 -25.64
C ILE A 34 2.58 -3.81 -25.83
N SER A 35 3.02 -3.32 -26.95
CA SER A 35 4.43 -3.13 -27.29
C SER A 35 5.15 -2.58 -26.05
N GLU A 36 6.13 -3.32 -25.60
CA GLU A 36 7.06 -2.90 -24.57
C GLU A 36 7.78 -1.63 -25.05
N THR A 37 7.20 -0.48 -24.73
CA THR A 37 8.05 0.68 -24.55
C THR A 37 8.89 0.32 -23.33
N GLN A 38 10.15 0.02 -23.56
CA GLN A 38 11.14 -0.32 -22.56
C GLN A 38 11.23 0.82 -21.53
N ASN A 39 10.31 0.83 -20.57
CA ASN A 39 10.49 1.54 -19.33
C ASN A 39 11.43 0.67 -18.49
N ASN A 40 12.73 0.86 -18.72
CA ASN A 40 13.77 0.20 -17.96
C ASN A 40 13.55 0.56 -16.47
N PRO A 41 13.16 -0.37 -15.59
CA PRO A 41 12.90 -0.09 -14.18
C PRO A 41 14.15 0.46 -13.45
N GLU A 42 15.33 0.27 -14.03
CA GLU A 42 16.61 0.77 -13.49
C GLU A 42 16.80 2.29 -13.61
N THR A 43 15.98 3.00 -14.37
CA THR A 43 16.11 4.46 -14.57
C THR A 43 15.50 5.29 -13.45
N PHE A 44 14.69 4.72 -12.58
CA PHE A 44 14.05 5.44 -11.47
C PHE A 44 14.85 5.30 -10.17
N VAL A 45 14.74 6.31 -9.32
CA VAL A 45 15.28 6.26 -7.95
C VAL A 45 14.59 5.13 -7.20
N ASP A 46 15.36 4.33 -6.47
CA ASP A 46 14.83 3.25 -5.63
C ASP A 46 13.88 3.80 -4.56
N MET A 47 13.02 2.95 -4.05
CA MET A 47 12.10 3.33 -2.98
C MET A 47 12.90 3.89 -1.80
N PRO A 48 12.44 4.99 -1.16
CA PRO A 48 13.19 5.65 -0.10
C PRO A 48 13.60 4.75 1.07
N ASP A 49 12.82 3.71 1.35
CA ASP A 49 13.09 2.76 2.44
C ASP A 49 13.96 1.56 2.01
N GLU A 50 14.18 1.32 0.72
CA GLU A 50 15.10 0.28 0.23
C GLU A 50 16.56 0.67 0.42
N ALA A 51 16.88 1.96 0.38
CA ALA A 51 18.25 2.48 0.55
C ALA A 51 18.79 2.35 1.98
N ILE A 52 17.96 2.03 2.97
CA ILE A 52 18.33 1.94 4.38
C ILE A 52 18.83 0.53 4.76
N ARG A 53 18.72 -0.44 3.86
CA ARG A 53 19.19 -1.81 4.09
C ARG A 53 20.52 -2.05 3.37
N ASP A 54 21.58 -1.39 3.83
CA ASP A 54 22.95 -1.80 3.50
C ASP A 54 23.21 -3.21 4.04
N GLU A 55 23.74 -4.08 3.18
CA GLU A 55 24.02 -5.50 3.44
C GLU A 55 25.10 -5.78 4.50
N SER A 56 25.42 -4.84 5.35
CA SER A 56 26.43 -5.02 6.38
C SER A 56 25.97 -4.50 7.74
N SER A 57 25.25 -5.32 8.49
CA SER A 57 25.57 -5.55 9.89
C SER A 57 24.49 -6.37 10.61
N GLU A 58 24.94 -7.47 11.17
CA GLU A 58 24.36 -8.13 12.32
C GLU A 58 24.05 -7.11 13.41
N THR A 59 22.78 -6.83 13.66
CA THR A 59 22.29 -6.48 15.01
C THR A 59 20.78 -6.27 14.99
N THR A 60 20.04 -7.35 15.17
CA THR A 60 18.57 -7.43 15.19
C THR A 60 17.93 -6.93 16.49
N LYS A 61 18.59 -6.09 17.29
CA LYS A 61 18.04 -5.66 18.60
C LYS A 61 17.77 -4.17 18.75
N ASN A 62 18.11 -3.32 17.79
CA ASN A 62 17.96 -1.86 17.96
C ASN A 62 16.98 -1.17 16.98
N THR A 63 16.13 -1.91 16.28
CA THR A 63 15.22 -1.33 15.29
C THR A 63 14.08 -0.54 15.95
N LYS A 64 13.59 -0.98 17.11
CA LYS A 64 12.57 -0.22 17.86
C LYS A 64 13.08 1.15 18.34
N GLU A 65 14.31 1.22 18.80
CA GLU A 65 14.92 2.46 19.30
C GLU A 65 15.28 3.47 18.19
N ARG A 66 15.65 2.99 16.99
CA ARG A 66 15.97 3.86 15.85
C ARG A 66 14.77 4.55 15.23
N LEU A 67 13.58 3.97 15.32
CA LEU A 67 12.34 4.57 14.83
C LEU A 67 11.85 5.74 15.71
N TYR A 68 12.25 5.76 16.98
CA TYR A 68 11.84 6.79 17.96
C TYR A 68 12.88 7.91 18.16
N LEU A 69 14.14 7.73 17.72
CA LEU A 69 15.24 8.62 18.05
C LEU A 69 15.69 9.57 16.94
N ASP A 70 14.97 9.65 15.81
CA ASP A 70 15.27 10.69 14.83
C ASP A 70 14.67 12.05 15.27
N GLU A 71 15.36 12.71 16.21
CA GLU A 71 15.02 14.03 16.77
C GLU A 71 14.98 15.14 15.70
N ASN A 72 15.40 14.85 14.46
CA ASN A 72 15.28 15.73 13.30
C ASN A 72 14.03 15.46 12.45
N LYS A 73 13.07 14.66 12.93
CA LYS A 73 11.81 14.46 12.21
C LYS A 73 11.09 15.79 12.08
N LYS A 74 10.96 16.26 10.86
CA LYS A 74 10.12 17.40 10.51
C LYS A 74 8.74 17.15 11.09
N LYS A 75 8.32 18.02 12.01
CA LYS A 75 7.05 17.88 12.72
C LYS A 75 5.91 18.15 11.73
N GLY A 76 5.11 17.14 11.45
CA GLY A 76 3.92 17.26 10.62
C GLY A 76 2.71 17.73 11.43
N GLU A 77 1.68 18.11 10.70
CA GLU A 77 0.35 18.42 11.23
C GLU A 77 -0.60 17.26 10.92
N ASN A 78 -1.44 16.87 11.87
CA ASN A 78 -2.45 15.85 11.68
C ASN A 78 -3.76 16.45 11.14
N ILE A 79 -4.30 15.85 10.11
CA ILE A 79 -5.53 16.25 9.42
C ILE A 79 -6.55 15.13 9.57
N LEU A 80 -7.73 15.45 10.06
CA LEU A 80 -8.84 14.52 10.16
C LEU A 80 -9.77 14.69 8.96
N LEU A 81 -10.09 13.61 8.26
CA LEU A 81 -11.14 13.51 7.26
C LEU A 81 -12.12 12.40 7.64
N SER A 82 -13.40 12.60 7.35
CA SER A 82 -14.43 11.60 7.63
C SER A 82 -15.56 11.62 6.61
N ASN A 83 -16.22 10.47 6.50
CA ASN A 83 -17.52 10.30 5.85
C ASN A 83 -18.44 9.48 6.78
N ASN A 84 -19.51 8.87 6.26
CA ASN A 84 -20.43 8.06 7.05
C ASN A 84 -19.92 6.65 7.45
N ALA A 85 -18.79 6.21 6.91
CA ALA A 85 -18.29 4.84 7.09
C ALA A 85 -16.87 4.79 7.69
N ILE A 86 -16.04 5.79 7.41
CA ILE A 86 -14.63 5.79 7.78
C ILE A 86 -14.18 7.18 8.24
N GLU A 87 -13.31 7.20 9.24
CA GLU A 87 -12.57 8.36 9.69
C GLU A 87 -11.06 8.09 9.53
N ILE A 88 -10.32 9.00 8.90
CA ILE A 88 -8.89 8.85 8.68
C ILE A 88 -8.10 10.03 9.25
N THR A 89 -6.92 9.73 9.80
CA THR A 89 -5.94 10.73 10.22
C THR A 89 -4.77 10.72 9.25
N ILE A 90 -4.47 11.87 8.66
CA ILE A 90 -3.42 12.10 7.69
C ILE A 90 -2.36 13.00 8.30
N ASP A 91 -1.07 12.64 8.15
CA ASP A 91 0.05 13.49 8.49
C ASP A 91 0.48 14.30 7.26
N THR A 92 0.79 15.59 7.43
CA THR A 92 1.39 16.41 6.36
C THR A 92 2.78 15.93 5.96
N VAL A 93 3.46 15.12 6.78
CA VAL A 93 4.66 14.39 6.36
C VAL A 93 4.26 13.28 5.41
N GLY A 94 4.59 13.44 4.14
CA GLY A 94 4.29 12.50 3.07
C GLY A 94 2.82 12.46 2.65
N GLY A 95 1.89 13.10 3.36
CA GLY A 95 0.47 12.81 3.25
C GLY A 95 0.15 11.39 3.71
N THR A 96 0.84 10.91 4.74
CA THR A 96 0.74 9.56 5.27
C THR A 96 -0.58 9.36 6.01
N ILE A 97 -1.30 8.29 5.70
CA ILE A 97 -2.51 7.89 6.44
C ILE A 97 -2.04 7.09 7.66
N LYS A 98 -2.13 7.72 8.84
CA LYS A 98 -1.66 7.16 10.11
C LYS A 98 -2.70 6.34 10.84
N ARG A 99 -3.98 6.68 10.68
CA ARG A 99 -5.09 5.99 11.31
C ARG A 99 -6.25 5.87 10.34
N SER A 100 -6.94 4.76 10.40
CA SER A 100 -8.14 4.49 9.62
C SER A 100 -9.13 3.76 10.50
N LYS A 101 -10.14 4.49 11.01
CA LYS A 101 -11.17 3.98 11.93
C LYS A 101 -12.45 3.65 11.16
N LEU A 102 -12.95 2.45 11.32
CA LEU A 102 -14.20 1.99 10.73
C LEU A 102 -15.38 2.39 11.64
N LEU A 103 -16.24 3.29 11.18
CA LEU A 103 -17.33 3.84 12.02
C LEU A 103 -18.48 2.86 12.25
N ASN A 104 -18.61 1.84 11.40
CA ASN A 104 -19.69 0.85 11.45
C ASN A 104 -19.23 -0.53 11.97
N TYR A 105 -17.97 -0.66 12.42
CA TYR A 105 -17.42 -1.90 12.95
C TYR A 105 -16.79 -1.67 14.32
N PHE A 106 -17.04 -2.60 15.22
CA PHE A 106 -16.62 -2.53 16.62
C PHE A 106 -15.72 -3.71 16.98
N GLU A 107 -14.82 -3.53 17.93
CA GLU A 107 -13.87 -4.56 18.39
C GLU A 107 -14.61 -5.72 19.12
N SER A 108 -15.74 -5.46 19.76
CA SER A 108 -16.58 -6.46 20.42
C SER A 108 -18.06 -6.14 20.27
N THR A 109 -18.92 -7.04 20.75
CA THR A 109 -20.37 -6.86 20.77
C THR A 109 -20.87 -6.07 21.99
N ASP A 110 -20.00 -5.57 22.84
CA ASP A 110 -20.35 -4.79 24.02
C ASP A 110 -20.84 -3.40 23.64
N GLU A 111 -21.81 -2.86 24.40
CA GLU A 111 -22.44 -1.55 24.14
C GLU A 111 -21.42 -0.38 24.09
N ASN A 112 -20.31 -0.48 24.82
CA ASN A 112 -19.26 0.54 24.87
C ASN A 112 -18.00 0.14 24.08
N SER A 113 -18.11 -0.78 23.14
CA SER A 113 -16.98 -1.23 22.33
C SER A 113 -16.42 -0.12 21.46
N LEU A 114 -15.10 -0.08 21.33
CA LEU A 114 -14.42 0.85 20.45
C LEU A 114 -14.58 0.43 18.98
N ASN A 115 -14.51 1.40 18.09
CA ASN A 115 -14.45 1.14 16.66
C ASN A 115 -13.11 0.52 16.27
N ILE A 116 -13.13 -0.35 15.28
CA ILE A 116 -11.93 -0.98 14.75
C ILE A 116 -11.06 0.03 14.02
N ASN A 117 -9.78 0.06 14.34
CA ASN A 117 -8.75 0.77 13.57
C ASN A 117 -8.06 -0.21 12.62
N LEU A 118 -8.25 -0.04 11.31
CA LEU A 118 -7.52 -0.83 10.28
C LEU A 118 -6.07 -0.40 10.17
N LEU A 119 -5.80 0.91 10.31
CA LEU A 119 -4.45 1.46 10.38
C LEU A 119 -4.31 2.13 11.74
N ASP A 120 -3.20 1.87 12.42
CA ASP A 120 -2.88 2.52 13.70
C ASP A 120 -1.36 2.69 13.86
N TYR A 121 -0.91 3.92 13.67
CA TYR A 121 0.49 4.31 13.81
C TYR A 121 1.02 4.13 15.24
N GLU A 122 0.16 4.37 16.24
CA GLU A 122 0.59 4.40 17.64
C GLU A 122 0.66 2.99 18.23
N LYS A 123 -0.27 2.12 17.85
CA LYS A 123 -0.36 0.76 18.41
C LYS A 123 0.61 -0.21 17.72
N GLU A 124 0.67 -0.20 16.39
CA GLU A 124 1.37 -1.24 15.62
C GLU A 124 2.26 -0.70 14.50
N TYR A 125 2.45 0.63 14.40
CA TYR A 125 3.09 1.27 13.25
C TYR A 125 2.51 0.76 11.91
N TYR A 126 1.21 0.72 11.80
CA TYR A 126 0.50 0.28 10.60
C TYR A 126 -0.01 1.50 9.84
N VAL A 127 0.59 1.81 8.68
CA VAL A 127 0.36 3.05 7.94
C VAL A 127 0.29 2.82 6.44
N ALA A 128 -0.44 3.70 5.74
CA ALA A 128 -0.43 3.75 4.28
C ALA A 128 0.29 5.02 3.80
N GLN A 129 1.28 4.84 2.94
CA GLN A 129 2.17 5.88 2.46
C GLN A 129 2.16 5.94 0.93
N SER A 130 2.45 7.11 0.40
CA SER A 130 2.60 7.30 -1.04
C SER A 130 3.54 8.44 -1.36
N GLY A 131 4.13 8.40 -2.55
CA GLY A 131 5.01 9.45 -3.01
C GLY A 131 5.25 9.37 -4.51
N LEU A 132 6.16 10.22 -4.98
CA LEU A 132 6.62 10.23 -6.35
C LEU A 132 8.11 9.88 -6.40
N LEU A 133 8.48 9.12 -7.40
CA LEU A 133 9.86 8.87 -7.78
C LEU A 133 10.11 9.57 -9.10
N HIS A 134 11.29 10.16 -9.27
CA HIS A 134 11.69 10.76 -10.54
C HIS A 134 12.83 9.98 -11.19
N ASP A 135 13.08 10.23 -12.47
CA ASP A 135 14.15 9.60 -13.21
C ASP A 135 15.53 9.87 -12.58
N LYS A 136 16.35 8.82 -12.41
CA LYS A 136 17.72 8.89 -11.88
C LYS A 136 18.62 9.82 -12.70
N ASN A 137 18.42 9.89 -14.00
CA ASN A 137 19.23 10.76 -14.87
C ASN A 137 19.03 12.24 -14.57
N SER A 138 17.82 12.61 -14.12
CA SER A 138 17.53 13.98 -13.68
C SER A 138 18.30 14.40 -12.44
N LEU A 139 18.73 13.46 -11.59
CA LEU A 139 19.57 13.74 -10.41
C LEU A 139 21.02 14.09 -10.75
N LYS A 140 21.58 13.47 -11.79
CA LYS A 140 22.96 13.74 -12.22
C LYS A 140 23.13 15.16 -12.73
N GLU A 141 22.08 15.73 -13.31
CA GLU A 141 22.06 17.09 -13.83
C GLU A 141 21.63 18.15 -12.82
N ASN A 142 20.77 17.78 -11.86
CA ASN A 142 20.22 18.69 -10.89
C ASN A 142 20.42 18.14 -9.46
N LYS A 143 21.18 18.86 -8.63
CA LYS A 143 21.32 18.57 -7.18
C LYS A 143 20.02 18.77 -6.40
N ASN A 144 18.92 19.15 -7.06
CA ASN A 144 17.64 19.43 -6.44
C ASN A 144 16.72 18.24 -6.54
N LYS A 145 16.04 17.92 -5.45
CA LYS A 145 14.95 16.94 -5.41
C LYS A 145 13.80 17.42 -6.28
N LEU A 146 13.35 16.59 -7.23
CA LEU A 146 12.33 16.91 -8.22
C LEU A 146 10.98 16.20 -7.96
N ALA A 147 10.91 15.34 -6.97
CA ALA A 147 9.70 14.62 -6.58
C ALA A 147 9.67 14.42 -5.06
N PRO A 148 8.53 14.68 -4.40
CA PRO A 148 8.37 14.42 -2.98
C PRO A 148 8.12 12.95 -2.71
N ASN A 149 8.71 12.44 -1.64
CA ASN A 149 8.44 11.12 -1.10
C ASN A 149 7.63 11.21 0.21
N HIS A 150 7.40 10.08 0.88
CA HIS A 150 6.64 10.02 2.12
C HIS A 150 7.36 10.59 3.36
N HIS A 151 8.60 11.07 3.22
CA HIS A 151 9.33 11.78 4.27
C HIS A 151 9.32 13.31 4.11
N ASP A 152 8.76 13.83 3.01
CA ASP A 152 8.71 15.27 2.78
C ASP A 152 7.49 15.89 3.42
N VAL A 153 7.66 17.09 3.94
CA VAL A 153 6.57 17.89 4.50
C VAL A 153 5.82 18.60 3.38
N TYR A 154 4.52 18.50 3.41
CA TYR A 154 3.60 19.24 2.57
C TYR A 154 2.92 20.37 3.35
N GLU A 155 2.52 21.41 2.66
CA GLU A 155 1.68 22.49 3.17
C GLU A 155 0.21 22.24 2.84
N ILE A 156 -0.70 22.60 3.72
CA ILE A 156 -2.14 22.46 3.49
C ILE A 156 -2.60 23.64 2.64
N VAL A 157 -3.09 23.37 1.43
CA VAL A 157 -3.66 24.40 0.53
C VAL A 157 -5.17 24.52 0.70
N ASN A 158 -5.85 23.39 0.83
CA ASN A 158 -7.30 23.36 0.97
C ASN A 158 -7.71 22.16 1.83
N LYS A 159 -8.68 22.37 2.74
CA LYS A 159 -9.24 21.34 3.60
C LYS A 159 -10.75 21.43 3.62
N LYS A 160 -11.41 20.29 3.44
CA LYS A 160 -12.84 20.07 3.62
C LYS A 160 -13.05 18.91 4.59
N ASN A 161 -14.28 18.63 4.98
CA ASN A 161 -14.56 17.52 5.91
C ASN A 161 -14.10 16.15 5.37
N ASN A 162 -14.27 15.91 4.07
CA ASN A 162 -13.91 14.64 3.41
C ASN A 162 -12.76 14.76 2.40
N ALA A 163 -12.05 15.88 2.34
CA ALA A 163 -10.97 16.08 1.38
C ALA A 163 -9.91 17.06 1.89
N VAL A 164 -8.65 16.80 1.53
CA VAL A 164 -7.53 17.72 1.73
C VAL A 164 -6.68 17.79 0.47
N THR A 165 -6.16 18.98 0.17
CA THR A 165 -5.15 19.19 -0.86
C THR A 165 -3.88 19.70 -0.18
N LEU A 166 -2.80 18.97 -0.39
CA LEU A 166 -1.47 19.23 0.14
C LEU A 166 -0.56 19.67 -1.01
N GLU A 167 0.30 20.66 -0.75
CA GLU A 167 1.27 21.19 -1.73
C GLU A 167 2.69 20.91 -1.28
N TRP A 168 3.53 20.50 -2.20
CA TRP A 168 4.98 20.45 -2.04
C TRP A 168 5.65 21.19 -3.19
N LYS A 169 6.72 21.91 -2.88
CA LYS A 169 7.54 22.64 -3.86
C LYS A 169 8.98 22.18 -3.81
N SER A 170 9.59 21.99 -4.98
CA SER A 170 11.04 21.80 -5.09
C SER A 170 11.79 23.04 -4.57
N LYS A 171 13.03 22.84 -4.11
CA LYS A 171 13.84 23.95 -3.56
C LYS A 171 14.02 25.14 -4.52
N ASN A 172 14.03 24.88 -5.83
CA ASN A 172 14.12 25.91 -6.86
C ASN A 172 12.77 26.47 -7.31
N GLY A 173 11.67 26.02 -6.72
CA GLY A 173 10.30 26.46 -7.02
C GLY A 173 9.77 26.06 -8.41
N LYS A 174 10.52 25.26 -9.19
CA LYS A 174 10.12 24.94 -10.58
C LYS A 174 9.19 23.75 -10.68
N ILE A 175 9.19 22.86 -9.71
CA ILE A 175 8.25 21.74 -9.62
C ILE A 175 7.37 21.93 -8.40
N THR A 176 6.07 21.92 -8.63
CA THR A 176 5.04 21.91 -7.58
C THR A 176 4.25 20.61 -7.69
N VAL A 177 4.04 19.93 -6.60
CA VAL A 177 3.21 18.73 -6.52
C VAL A 177 2.02 19.00 -5.62
N LEU A 178 0.82 18.84 -6.15
CA LEU A 178 -0.42 18.86 -5.38
C LEU A 178 -0.85 17.42 -5.13
N LYS A 179 -0.92 17.02 -3.88
CA LYS A 179 -1.46 15.72 -3.45
C LYS A 179 -2.85 15.95 -2.87
N ARG A 180 -3.87 15.44 -3.54
CA ARG A 180 -5.25 15.47 -3.07
C ARG A 180 -5.62 14.12 -2.49
N ILE A 181 -6.07 14.11 -1.23
CA ILE A 181 -6.58 12.92 -0.55
C ILE A 181 -8.04 13.19 -0.22
N TYR A 182 -8.94 12.28 -0.62
CA TYR A 182 -10.37 12.47 -0.39
C TYR A 182 -11.12 11.17 -0.22
N LEU A 183 -12.20 11.25 0.52
CA LEU A 183 -13.17 10.19 0.73
C LEU A 183 -14.40 10.43 -0.15
N ASN A 184 -14.97 9.39 -0.72
CA ASN A 184 -16.30 9.46 -1.29
C ASN A 184 -17.32 9.73 -0.18
N ASN A 185 -18.51 10.20 -0.51
CA ASN A 185 -19.55 10.48 0.49
C ASN A 185 -19.94 9.23 1.26
N THR A 186 -19.82 8.06 0.65
CA THR A 186 -20.15 6.76 1.24
C THR A 186 -19.05 5.74 0.98
N GLY A 187 -18.97 4.73 1.86
CA GLY A 187 -18.03 3.61 1.72
C GLY A 187 -16.64 3.91 2.27
N TYR A 188 -15.72 2.97 2.05
CA TYR A 188 -14.39 2.92 2.70
C TYR A 188 -13.26 3.34 1.77
N GLN A 189 -13.57 3.77 0.55
CA GLN A 189 -12.56 4.10 -0.45
C GLN A 189 -11.87 5.42 -0.14
N ILE A 190 -10.54 5.37 -0.08
CA ILE A 190 -9.66 6.53 0.05
C ILE A 190 -9.00 6.77 -1.31
N ASN A 191 -9.18 7.95 -1.86
CA ASN A 191 -8.63 8.34 -3.17
C ASN A 191 -7.41 9.24 -2.96
N ILE A 192 -6.34 8.97 -3.72
CA ILE A 192 -5.10 9.75 -3.70
C ILE A 192 -4.76 10.12 -5.14
N GLU A 193 -4.77 11.42 -5.42
CA GLU A 193 -4.42 12.01 -6.71
C GLU A 193 -3.17 12.88 -6.55
N ASN A 194 -2.24 12.79 -7.49
CA ASN A 194 -1.08 13.67 -7.54
C ASN A 194 -1.10 14.44 -8.87
N THR A 195 -1.00 15.77 -8.78
CA THR A 195 -0.83 16.66 -9.92
C THR A 195 0.56 17.27 -9.86
N VAL A 196 1.35 17.10 -10.91
CA VAL A 196 2.68 17.70 -11.03
C VAL A 196 2.59 18.90 -11.95
N ILE A 197 2.95 20.07 -11.42
CA ILE A 197 3.05 21.32 -12.17
C ILE A 197 4.53 21.59 -12.42
N ASN A 198 4.92 21.55 -13.68
CA ASN A 198 6.29 21.77 -14.12
C ASN A 198 6.43 23.14 -14.79
N SER A 199 7.01 24.10 -14.09
CA SER A 199 7.34 25.45 -14.57
C SER A 199 8.78 25.57 -15.07
N SER A 200 9.46 24.44 -15.29
CA SER A 200 10.80 24.42 -15.87
C SER A 200 10.74 24.30 -17.40
N ASN A 201 11.89 24.55 -18.03
CA ASN A 201 12.07 24.32 -19.48
C ASN A 201 12.52 22.88 -19.83
N LYS A 202 12.56 21.98 -18.84
CA LYS A 202 12.92 20.56 -19.04
C LYS A 202 11.70 19.68 -18.75
N ALA A 203 11.57 18.59 -19.50
CA ALA A 203 10.52 17.60 -19.22
C ALA A 203 10.75 16.98 -17.82
N TRP A 204 9.66 16.76 -17.11
CA TRP A 204 9.65 16.00 -15.87
C TRP A 204 9.19 14.58 -16.16
N ALA A 205 9.95 13.59 -15.71
CA ALA A 205 9.58 12.18 -15.81
C ALA A 205 9.59 11.55 -14.41
N GLY A 206 8.52 10.84 -14.08
CA GLY A 206 8.40 10.19 -12.79
C GLY A 206 7.27 9.18 -12.74
N ARG A 207 7.19 8.46 -11.63
CA ARG A 207 6.12 7.51 -11.33
C ARG A 207 5.63 7.68 -9.90
N GLN A 208 4.38 7.32 -9.66
CA GLN A 208 3.83 7.23 -8.32
C GLN A 208 4.13 5.87 -7.72
N TYR A 209 4.41 5.85 -6.42
CA TYR A 209 4.40 4.63 -5.61
C TYR A 209 3.38 4.73 -4.49
N ARG A 210 2.94 3.59 -4.03
CA ARG A 210 2.10 3.41 -2.83
C ARG A 210 2.65 2.23 -2.06
N GLN A 211 2.63 2.33 -0.74
CA GLN A 211 3.05 1.25 0.14
C GLN A 211 2.16 1.18 1.37
N ILE A 212 1.93 -0.02 1.84
CA ILE A 212 1.37 -0.28 3.15
C ILE A 212 2.53 -0.81 3.98
N ARG A 213 2.82 -0.17 5.11
CA ARG A 213 3.90 -0.56 6.00
C ARG A 213 3.33 -0.92 7.35
N ARG A 214 3.71 -2.10 7.82
CA ARG A 214 3.36 -2.62 9.14
C ARG A 214 4.59 -3.16 9.83
N GLU A 215 4.71 -2.91 11.13
CA GLU A 215 5.64 -3.63 11.99
C GLU A 215 4.94 -4.94 12.36
N SER A 216 5.48 -6.06 11.89
CA SER A 216 4.94 -7.39 12.18
C SER A 216 5.58 -7.89 13.47
N ASP A 217 4.79 -8.09 14.51
CA ASP A 217 5.25 -8.70 15.75
C ASP A 217 5.26 -10.25 15.70
N GLY A 218 4.98 -10.82 14.53
CA GLY A 218 5.02 -12.30 14.38
C GLY A 218 3.95 -13.03 15.20
N GLU A 219 3.04 -12.31 15.84
CA GLU A 219 2.04 -12.89 16.72
C GLU A 219 0.83 -13.43 15.96
N GLY A 220 0.36 -14.57 16.43
CA GLY A 220 -1.00 -15.03 16.25
C GLY A 220 -1.25 -16.15 15.28
N ARG A 221 -0.32 -17.08 15.09
CA ARG A 221 -0.75 -18.40 14.60
C ARG A 221 -1.48 -19.11 15.74
N SER A 222 -2.79 -18.85 15.84
CA SER A 222 -3.64 -19.71 16.67
C SER A 222 -3.54 -21.12 16.10
N TRP A 223 -3.04 -22.05 16.89
CA TRP A 223 -2.98 -23.46 16.55
C TRP A 223 -4.39 -24.05 16.30
N VAL A 224 -5.41 -23.45 16.90
CA VAL A 224 -6.80 -23.93 16.83
C VAL A 224 -7.54 -23.43 15.60
N THR A 225 -7.23 -22.23 15.14
CA THR A 225 -7.83 -21.63 13.92
C THR A 225 -6.75 -20.99 13.09
N PRO A 226 -6.10 -21.73 12.17
CA PRO A 226 -5.04 -21.19 11.34
C PRO A 226 -5.65 -20.22 10.32
N THR A 227 -5.68 -18.94 10.66
CA THR A 227 -6.05 -17.88 9.73
C THR A 227 -4.81 -17.34 9.06
N PHE A 228 -4.89 -17.11 7.77
CA PHE A 228 -3.80 -16.51 7.04
C PHE A 228 -3.70 -15.01 7.37
N THR A 229 -2.52 -14.60 7.82
CA THR A 229 -2.13 -13.20 7.97
C THR A 229 -0.90 -12.94 7.10
N GLY A 230 -0.89 -11.87 6.34
CA GLY A 230 0.18 -11.58 5.38
C GLY A 230 -0.24 -10.57 4.34
N ALA A 231 0.38 -10.65 3.18
CA ALA A 231 -0.03 -9.88 2.01
C ALA A 231 -0.71 -10.77 0.97
N ALA A 232 -1.52 -10.15 0.14
CA ALA A 232 -2.05 -10.77 -1.06
C ALA A 232 -1.90 -9.82 -2.23
N TYR A 233 -1.78 -10.36 -3.43
CA TYR A 233 -1.80 -9.59 -4.66
C TYR A 233 -2.50 -10.34 -5.78
N TYR A 234 -2.95 -9.58 -6.76
CA TYR A 234 -3.57 -10.09 -7.97
C TYR A 234 -2.86 -9.49 -9.18
N ASP A 235 -2.32 -10.35 -10.02
CA ASP A 235 -1.62 -10.02 -11.27
C ASP A 235 -2.23 -10.72 -12.50
N GLY A 236 -3.45 -11.23 -12.35
CA GLY A 236 -4.15 -12.16 -13.21
C GLY A 236 -4.53 -13.42 -12.45
N THR A 237 -3.80 -13.74 -11.38
CA THR A 237 -4.08 -14.81 -10.43
C THR A 237 -4.03 -14.27 -9.00
N TYR A 238 -4.76 -14.93 -8.10
CA TYR A 238 -4.74 -14.57 -6.67
C TYR A 238 -3.59 -15.26 -5.96
N ASN A 239 -2.69 -14.46 -5.39
CA ASN A 239 -1.50 -14.93 -4.69
C ASN A 239 -1.49 -14.46 -3.24
N LYS A 240 -1.05 -15.32 -2.33
CA LYS A 240 -0.82 -15.01 -0.92
C LYS A 240 0.67 -15.07 -0.62
N VAL A 241 1.15 -14.13 0.21
CA VAL A 241 2.55 -14.03 0.62
C VAL A 241 2.60 -13.86 2.13
N SER A 242 3.23 -14.79 2.84
CA SER A 242 3.41 -14.66 4.29
C SER A 242 4.35 -13.50 4.63
N TYR A 243 4.28 -12.98 5.86
CA TYR A 243 5.22 -11.93 6.29
C TYR A 243 6.67 -12.43 6.28
N GLY A 244 6.90 -13.73 6.57
CA GLY A 244 8.22 -14.35 6.45
C GLY A 244 8.74 -14.30 5.00
N ASP A 245 7.93 -14.71 4.04
CA ASP A 245 8.31 -14.69 2.62
C ASP A 245 8.57 -13.26 2.11
N ILE A 246 7.80 -12.27 2.58
CA ILE A 246 8.04 -10.86 2.22
C ILE A 246 9.43 -10.42 2.69
N SER A 247 9.84 -10.81 3.90
CA SER A 247 11.13 -10.42 4.47
C SER A 247 12.31 -11.14 3.81
N GLU A 248 12.15 -12.42 3.45
CA GLU A 248 13.21 -13.27 2.93
C GLU A 248 13.38 -13.16 1.42
N THR A 249 12.29 -13.30 0.66
CA THR A 249 12.36 -13.42 -0.81
C THR A 249 12.02 -12.14 -1.56
N ARG A 250 11.31 -11.19 -0.91
CA ARG A 250 10.86 -9.93 -1.52
C ARG A 250 10.24 -10.15 -2.91
N PRO A 251 9.12 -10.86 -2.99
CA PRO A 251 8.53 -11.21 -4.28
C PRO A 251 8.24 -9.96 -5.11
N LYS A 252 8.61 -10.01 -6.39
CA LYS A 252 8.37 -8.93 -7.35
C LYS A 252 7.50 -9.45 -8.47
N PHE A 253 6.52 -8.67 -8.88
CA PHE A 253 5.65 -8.99 -10.00
C PHE A 253 5.33 -7.73 -10.79
N THR A 254 4.93 -7.91 -12.04
CA THR A 254 4.45 -6.84 -12.92
C THR A 254 3.09 -7.21 -13.45
N ALA A 255 2.12 -6.33 -13.31
CA ALA A 255 0.77 -6.52 -13.81
C ALA A 255 0.30 -5.26 -14.54
N LEU A 256 -0.47 -5.41 -15.62
CA LEU A 256 -1.13 -4.30 -16.33
C LEU A 256 -2.29 -3.74 -15.51
N SER A 257 -2.99 -4.62 -14.79
CA SER A 257 -4.02 -4.29 -13.81
C SER A 257 -3.91 -5.27 -12.66
N GLY A 258 -4.11 -4.79 -11.45
CA GLY A 258 -4.02 -5.64 -10.29
C GLY A 258 -4.20 -4.84 -9.01
N TRP A 259 -4.06 -5.52 -7.89
CA TRP A 259 -4.12 -4.93 -6.57
C TRP A 259 -3.16 -5.65 -5.62
N VAL A 260 -2.81 -4.96 -4.56
CA VAL A 260 -2.11 -5.51 -3.41
C VAL A 260 -2.92 -5.22 -2.15
N ALA A 261 -2.89 -6.12 -1.20
CA ALA A 261 -3.59 -6.01 0.07
C ALA A 261 -2.73 -6.52 1.22
N MET A 262 -2.95 -5.98 2.40
CA MET A 262 -2.59 -6.63 3.66
C MET A 262 -3.82 -7.37 4.16
N MET A 263 -3.62 -8.56 4.69
CA MET A 263 -4.69 -9.46 5.14
C MET A 263 -4.53 -9.77 6.61
N GLU A 264 -5.61 -9.61 7.33
CA GLU A 264 -5.76 -9.99 8.73
C GLU A 264 -6.89 -11.00 8.91
N HIS A 265 -7.17 -11.37 10.17
CA HIS A 265 -8.17 -12.40 10.48
C HIS A 265 -9.58 -12.09 9.94
N TYR A 266 -9.97 -10.81 9.97
CA TYR A 266 -11.32 -10.37 9.56
C TYR A 266 -11.32 -9.32 8.45
N PHE A 267 -10.14 -8.83 8.04
CA PHE A 267 -9.98 -7.76 7.04
C PHE A 267 -8.85 -8.03 6.07
#